data_ce1c2c30f465c12b1fe8c11c54dbe809
#
_entry.id   ce1c2c30f465c12b1fe8c11c54dbe809
#
_cell.length_a   1.000
_cell.length_b   1.000
_cell.length_c   1.000
_cell.angle_alpha   90.00
_cell.angle_beta   90.00
_cell.angle_gamma   90.00
#
_symmetry.space_group_name_H-M   'P 1'
#
loop_
_entity.id
_entity.type
_entity.pdbx_description
1 polymer ?
#
loop_
_entity_poly.entity_id
_entity_poly.type
_entity_poly.pdbx_seq_one_letter_code
_entity_poly.pdbx_strand_id
1 'polypeptide(L)'
;MAKIIHIDFTQEAKSSSVIDIATVQQSCRKLKAGLIAPAAEEVHTDLAVEHSAEPIKSMDDIIRISQFLIGQKRFRDNMLFIVGINFGLRISDLRSLRFTHIINDDCTFRDRFPVLEKKTRNTRKRQRNRYITINTAVVEAVTLYLENT
;
A
#
# COMPACT_ATOMS: atom_id res chain seq x y z
N MET A 1 20.49 2.85 -5.25
CA MET A 1 19.42 3.71 -5.77
C MET A 1 18.20 2.83 -6.00
N ALA A 2 17.12 3.03 -5.23
CA ALA A 2 15.88 2.29 -5.44
C ALA A 2 15.17 2.90 -6.65
N LYS A 3 14.99 2.11 -7.72
CA LYS A 3 14.15 2.50 -8.85
C LYS A 3 12.71 2.60 -8.37
N ILE A 4 12.14 3.78 -8.45
CA ILE A 4 10.69 3.99 -8.28
C ILE A 4 10.05 3.38 -9.52
N ILE A 5 9.27 2.32 -9.33
CA ILE A 5 8.49 1.72 -10.41
C ILE A 5 7.27 2.62 -10.58
N HIS A 6 7.27 3.43 -11.64
CA HIS A 6 6.08 4.11 -12.11
C HIS A 6 5.21 3.07 -12.82
N ILE A 7 4.13 2.67 -12.20
CA ILE A 7 3.11 1.83 -12.84
C ILE A 7 2.14 2.79 -13.51
N ASP A 8 2.27 2.94 -14.83
CA ASP A 8 1.34 3.70 -15.64
C ASP A 8 0.14 2.81 -15.98
N PHE A 9 -0.97 2.95 -15.26
CA PHE A 9 -2.20 2.20 -15.49
C PHE A 9 -3.00 2.67 -16.73
N THR A 10 -2.43 3.57 -17.54
CA THR A 10 -3.16 4.26 -18.62
C THR A 10 -3.26 3.50 -19.94
N GLN A 11 -2.77 2.26 -20.07
CA GLN A 11 -3.02 1.47 -21.28
C GLN A 11 -4.20 0.53 -21.08
N GLU A 12 -5.34 0.90 -21.64
CA GLU A 12 -6.59 0.16 -21.85
C GLU A 12 -7.74 0.30 -20.81
N ALA A 13 -7.91 1.45 -20.22
CA ALA A 13 -9.25 1.79 -19.69
C ALA A 13 -9.68 3.15 -20.25
N LYS A 14 -10.33 3.14 -21.42
CA LYS A 14 -11.17 4.25 -21.88
C LYS A 14 -12.40 4.34 -20.97
N SER A 15 -12.22 4.87 -19.80
CA SER A 15 -13.12 5.76 -19.07
C SER A 15 -12.29 6.41 -17.98
N SER A 16 -11.90 7.65 -18.20
CA SER A 16 -11.29 8.45 -17.16
C SER A 16 -12.35 8.70 -16.09
N SER A 17 -12.41 7.83 -15.09
CA SER A 17 -13.04 8.17 -13.83
C SER A 17 -12.12 9.21 -13.19
N VAL A 18 -12.48 10.47 -13.38
CA VAL A 18 -11.96 11.56 -12.57
C VAL A 18 -12.16 11.14 -11.12
N ILE A 19 -11.07 10.90 -10.39
CA ILE A 19 -11.15 10.56 -8.97
C ILE A 19 -11.82 11.75 -8.30
N ASP A 20 -13.08 11.56 -7.90
CA ASP A 20 -13.86 12.62 -7.25
C ASP A 20 -13.31 12.78 -5.82
N ILE A 21 -12.66 13.91 -5.59
CA ILE A 21 -12.08 14.29 -4.29
C ILE A 21 -13.15 14.22 -3.18
N ALA A 22 -14.42 14.51 -3.52
CA ALA A 22 -15.54 14.41 -2.58
C ALA A 22 -15.76 12.97 -2.10
N THR A 23 -15.69 12.00 -3.00
CA THR A 23 -15.84 10.56 -2.67
C THR A 23 -14.71 10.09 -1.76
N VAL A 24 -13.46 10.48 -2.05
CA VAL A 24 -12.29 10.16 -1.20
C VAL A 24 -12.44 10.78 0.19
N GLN A 25 -12.89 12.03 0.27
CA GLN A 25 -13.12 12.72 1.53
C GLN A 25 -14.24 12.07 2.35
N GLN A 26 -15.31 11.62 1.70
CA GLN A 26 -16.41 10.94 2.37
C GLN A 26 -16.00 9.58 2.92
N SER A 27 -15.23 8.79 2.14
CA SER A 27 -14.67 7.51 2.57
C SER A 27 -13.66 7.68 3.70
N CYS A 28 -12.81 8.71 3.64
CA CYS A 28 -11.88 9.06 4.71
C CYS A 28 -12.60 9.43 6.02
N ARG A 29 -13.73 10.15 5.96
CA ARG A 29 -14.57 10.47 7.13
C ARG A 29 -15.17 9.22 7.76
N LYS A 30 -15.63 8.25 6.97
CA LYS A 30 -16.13 6.95 7.44
C LYS A 30 -15.06 6.17 8.21
N LEU A 31 -13.82 6.15 7.73
CA LEU A 31 -12.71 5.48 8.42
C LEU A 31 -12.37 6.11 9.77
N LYS A 32 -12.45 7.43 9.89
CA LYS A 32 -12.22 8.13 11.16
C LYS A 32 -13.29 7.81 12.21
N ALA A 33 -14.52 7.50 11.77
CA ALA A 33 -15.64 7.17 12.64
C ALA A 33 -15.70 5.70 13.08
N GLY A 34 -14.99 4.77 12.38
CA GLY A 34 -15.12 3.32 12.53
C GLY A 34 -13.86 2.58 12.94
N LEU A 35 -12.94 3.17 13.71
CA LEU A 35 -11.65 2.55 14.06
C LEU A 35 -11.78 1.52 15.19
N ILE A 36 -12.35 0.34 14.90
CA ILE A 36 -12.20 -0.87 15.71
C ILE A 36 -11.59 -1.93 14.81
N ALA A 37 -10.32 -2.27 15.06
CA ALA A 37 -9.63 -3.31 14.35
C ALA A 37 -10.10 -4.69 14.81
N PRO A 38 -10.51 -5.61 13.91
CA PRO A 38 -10.69 -7.01 14.28
C PRO A 38 -9.33 -7.67 14.48
N ALA A 39 -9.25 -8.49 15.55
CA ALA A 39 -8.10 -9.31 15.86
C ALA A 39 -7.79 -10.28 14.70
N ALA A 40 -6.52 -10.35 14.33
CA ALA A 40 -6.06 -11.31 13.33
C ALA A 40 -5.93 -12.68 13.97
N GLU A 41 -6.70 -13.67 13.48
CA GLU A 41 -6.44 -15.09 13.74
C GLU A 41 -5.16 -15.52 13.02
N GLU A 42 -4.21 -16.05 13.80
CA GLU A 42 -2.97 -16.63 13.28
C GLU A 42 -3.27 -18.03 12.73
N VAL A 43 -3.21 -18.19 11.42
CA VAL A 43 -3.18 -19.51 10.78
C VAL A 43 -1.74 -19.97 10.72
N HIS A 44 -1.37 -20.87 11.63
CA HIS A 44 -0.13 -21.64 11.57
C HIS A 44 -0.26 -22.72 10.49
N THR A 45 0.49 -22.61 9.41
CA THR A 45 0.74 -23.74 8.51
C THR A 45 2.25 -24.01 8.49
N ASP A 46 2.64 -25.08 9.18
CA ASP A 46 3.94 -25.71 9.06
C ASP A 46 4.09 -26.37 7.69
N LEU A 47 4.84 -25.77 6.81
CA LEU A 47 5.53 -26.46 5.71
C LEU A 47 6.85 -25.76 5.48
N ALA A 48 7.88 -26.23 6.19
CA ALA A 48 9.25 -25.83 5.97
C ALA A 48 9.78 -26.45 4.66
N VAL A 49 9.58 -25.74 3.56
CA VAL A 49 10.40 -25.91 2.37
C VAL A 49 11.10 -24.59 2.16
N GLU A 50 12.43 -24.58 2.41
CA GLU A 50 13.28 -23.41 2.16
C GLU A 50 13.32 -23.11 0.66
N HIS A 51 12.29 -22.47 0.14
CA HIS A 51 12.32 -21.83 -1.16
C HIS A 51 12.57 -20.34 -0.93
N SER A 52 13.76 -19.90 -1.30
CA SER A 52 14.03 -18.47 -1.46
C SER A 52 12.99 -17.88 -2.41
N ALA A 53 12.19 -16.93 -1.91
CA ALA A 53 11.17 -16.31 -2.72
C ALA A 53 11.81 -15.56 -3.90
N GLU A 54 11.41 -15.89 -5.12
CA GLU A 54 11.86 -15.14 -6.29
C GLU A 54 11.13 -13.78 -6.37
N PRO A 55 11.86 -12.70 -6.72
CA PRO A 55 11.25 -11.40 -6.92
C PRO A 55 10.38 -11.42 -8.19
N ILE A 56 9.28 -10.69 -8.18
CA ILE A 56 8.45 -10.46 -9.37
C ILE A 56 9.28 -9.63 -10.36
N LYS A 57 9.50 -10.16 -11.56
CA LYS A 57 10.38 -9.58 -12.58
C LYS A 57 9.61 -8.85 -13.69
N SER A 58 8.34 -9.21 -13.89
CA SER A 58 7.50 -8.69 -14.97
C SER A 58 6.45 -7.70 -14.45
N MET A 59 6.26 -6.62 -15.20
CA MET A 59 5.17 -5.68 -14.97
C MET A 59 3.81 -6.33 -15.22
N ASP A 60 3.74 -7.21 -16.23
CA ASP A 60 2.50 -7.93 -16.55
C ASP A 60 2.04 -8.82 -15.40
N ASP A 61 2.97 -9.42 -14.64
CA ASP A 61 2.63 -10.22 -13.47
C ASP A 61 2.07 -9.35 -12.34
N ILE A 62 2.61 -8.14 -12.16
CA ILE A 62 2.09 -7.18 -11.18
C ILE A 62 0.66 -6.79 -11.53
N ILE A 63 0.40 -6.49 -12.82
CA ILE A 63 -0.94 -6.14 -13.31
C ILE A 63 -1.90 -7.31 -13.13
N ARG A 64 -1.50 -8.53 -13.52
CA ARG A 64 -2.32 -9.75 -13.37
C ARG A 64 -2.69 -10.01 -11.90
N ILE A 65 -1.73 -9.88 -10.98
CA ILE A 65 -1.99 -10.05 -9.54
C ILE A 65 -2.98 -9.02 -9.04
N SER A 66 -2.78 -7.75 -9.41
CA SER A 66 -3.68 -6.66 -9.02
C SER A 66 -5.10 -6.90 -9.56
N GLN A 67 -5.25 -7.22 -10.85
CA GLN A 67 -6.54 -7.52 -11.48
C GLN A 67 -7.22 -8.72 -10.83
N PHE A 68 -6.47 -9.77 -10.51
CA PHE A 68 -7.00 -10.94 -9.81
C PHE A 68 -7.54 -10.57 -8.43
N LEU A 69 -6.80 -9.80 -7.64
CA LEU A 69 -7.23 -9.38 -6.30
C LEU A 69 -8.47 -8.48 -6.36
N ILE A 70 -8.53 -7.57 -7.32
CA ILE A 70 -9.71 -6.71 -7.56
C ILE A 70 -10.91 -7.55 -7.98
N GLY A 71 -10.74 -8.50 -8.90
CA GLY A 71 -11.79 -9.40 -9.36
C GLY A 71 -12.37 -10.28 -8.24
N GLN A 72 -11.54 -10.64 -7.25
CA GLN A 72 -11.96 -11.33 -6.03
C GLN A 72 -12.53 -10.40 -4.95
N LYS A 73 -12.69 -9.10 -5.23
CA LYS A 73 -13.11 -8.06 -4.27
C LYS A 73 -12.18 -7.95 -3.04
N ARG A 74 -10.92 -8.37 -3.17
CA ARG A 74 -9.90 -8.31 -2.12
C ARG A 74 -9.15 -6.97 -2.19
N PHE A 75 -9.88 -5.87 -2.08
CA PHE A 75 -9.35 -4.51 -2.25
C PHE A 75 -8.25 -4.16 -1.24
N ARG A 76 -8.39 -4.65 0.01
CA ARG A 76 -7.35 -4.49 1.04
C ARG A 76 -6.03 -5.13 0.63
N ASP A 77 -6.10 -6.34 0.11
CA ASP A 77 -4.89 -7.09 -0.26
C ASP A 77 -4.24 -6.48 -1.51
N ASN A 78 -5.05 -6.00 -2.46
CA ASN A 78 -4.56 -5.24 -3.60
C ASN A 78 -3.85 -3.97 -3.15
N MET A 79 -4.44 -3.19 -2.24
CA MET A 79 -3.80 -2.00 -1.68
C MET A 79 -2.47 -2.35 -1.01
N LEU A 80 -2.42 -3.39 -0.15
CA LEU A 80 -1.19 -3.82 0.51
C LEU A 80 -0.12 -4.28 -0.49
N PHE A 81 -0.52 -4.97 -1.55
CA PHE A 81 0.37 -5.42 -2.61
C PHE A 81 1.00 -4.23 -3.35
N ILE A 82 0.19 -3.28 -3.83
CA ILE A 82 0.67 -2.09 -4.53
C ILE A 82 1.54 -1.21 -3.62
N VAL A 83 1.10 -0.95 -2.39
CA VAL A 83 1.88 -0.18 -1.40
C VAL A 83 3.20 -0.87 -1.08
N GLY A 84 3.18 -2.20 -0.91
CA GLY A 84 4.38 -2.99 -0.63
C GLY A 84 5.44 -2.88 -1.71
N ILE A 85 5.05 -3.01 -2.98
CA ILE A 85 5.95 -2.90 -4.13
C ILE A 85 6.54 -1.49 -4.24
N ASN A 86 5.70 -0.45 -4.11
CA ASN A 86 6.13 0.93 -4.31
C ASN A 86 7.00 1.45 -3.17
N PHE A 87 6.71 1.09 -1.93
CA PHE A 87 7.47 1.59 -0.78
C PHE A 87 8.74 0.79 -0.52
N GLY A 88 8.80 -0.47 -0.95
CA GLY A 88 9.94 -1.36 -0.72
C GLY A 88 10.29 -1.50 0.77
N LEU A 89 9.27 -1.53 1.61
CA LEU A 89 9.39 -1.73 3.05
C LEU A 89 9.41 -3.22 3.41
N ARG A 90 10.05 -3.55 4.53
CA ARG A 90 9.91 -4.88 5.12
C ARG A 90 8.47 -5.07 5.59
N ILE A 91 8.00 -6.33 5.57
CA ILE A 91 6.63 -6.65 5.98
C ILE A 91 6.29 -6.15 7.39
N SER A 92 7.25 -6.19 8.32
CA SER A 92 7.09 -5.66 9.69
C SER A 92 6.87 -4.15 9.71
N ASP A 93 7.51 -3.41 8.81
CA ASP A 93 7.41 -1.97 8.71
C ASP A 93 6.15 -1.59 7.93
N LEU A 94 5.82 -2.34 6.88
CA LEU A 94 4.59 -2.20 6.12
C LEU A 94 3.35 -2.38 7.02
N ARG A 95 3.33 -3.42 7.87
CA ARG A 95 2.24 -3.67 8.83
C ARG A 95 2.08 -2.57 9.90
N SER A 96 3.11 -1.76 10.13
CA SER A 96 3.05 -0.64 11.09
C SER A 96 2.58 0.66 10.47
N LEU A 97 2.36 0.71 9.15
CA LEU A 97 1.83 1.87 8.48
C LEU A 97 0.38 2.14 8.91
N ARG A 98 0.07 3.43 9.00
CA ARG A 98 -1.28 3.93 9.26
C ARG A 98 -1.69 4.86 8.13
N PHE A 99 -2.96 5.00 7.87
CA PHE A 99 -3.46 5.95 6.88
C PHE A 99 -3.02 7.39 7.17
N THR A 100 -2.85 7.75 8.43
CA THR A 100 -2.32 9.06 8.83
C THR A 100 -0.90 9.36 8.35
N HIS A 101 -0.12 8.34 7.92
CA HIS A 101 1.16 8.55 7.25
C HIS A 101 1.01 8.94 5.79
N ILE A 102 -0.08 8.52 5.14
CA ILE A 102 -0.34 8.66 3.72
C ILE A 102 -1.31 9.81 3.45
N ILE A 103 -2.30 10.00 4.34
CA ILE A 103 -3.39 10.96 4.20
C ILE A 103 -3.32 11.97 5.33
N ASN A 104 -3.46 13.26 4.99
CA ASN A 104 -3.55 14.37 5.93
C ASN A 104 -4.91 14.40 6.65
N ASP A 105 -5.03 15.29 7.63
CA ASP A 105 -6.29 15.48 8.37
C ASP A 105 -7.41 16.11 7.54
N ASP A 106 -7.05 16.84 6.48
CA ASP A 106 -7.95 17.40 5.47
C ASP A 106 -8.38 16.39 4.38
N CYS A 107 -7.97 15.11 4.53
CA CYS A 107 -8.19 14.02 3.58
C CYS A 107 -7.47 14.19 2.23
N THR A 108 -6.44 15.01 2.18
CA THR A 108 -5.53 15.07 1.02
C THR A 108 -4.40 14.06 1.18
N PHE A 109 -3.87 13.56 0.06
CA PHE A 109 -2.69 12.70 0.08
C PHE A 109 -1.42 13.53 0.33
N ARG A 110 -0.49 12.96 1.11
CA ARG A 110 0.84 13.54 1.32
C ARG A 110 1.72 13.24 0.12
N ASP A 111 2.67 14.14 -0.19
CA ASP A 111 3.69 13.85 -1.20
C ASP A 111 4.69 12.81 -0.70
N ARG A 112 5.05 12.87 0.58
CA ARG A 112 6.04 12.00 1.20
C ARG A 112 5.86 11.93 2.72
N PHE A 113 6.35 10.85 3.32
CA PHE A 113 6.37 10.70 4.77
C PHE A 113 7.66 10.03 5.26
N PRO A 114 8.10 10.30 6.51
CA PRO A 114 9.28 9.66 7.10
C PRO A 114 8.94 8.30 7.67
N VAL A 115 9.82 7.31 7.45
CA VAL A 115 9.75 5.98 8.08
C VAL A 115 11.06 5.69 8.81
N LEU A 116 10.95 5.24 10.05
CA LEU A 116 12.05 4.70 10.82
C LEU A 116 11.97 3.17 10.81
N GLU A 117 12.82 2.53 9.99
CA GLU A 117 12.82 1.06 9.86
C GLU A 117 13.20 0.37 11.17
N LYS A 118 12.40 -0.58 11.64
CA LYS A 118 12.56 -1.28 12.93
C LYS A 118 13.91 -2.00 13.04
N LYS A 119 14.35 -2.69 11.98
CA LYS A 119 15.61 -3.48 11.99
C LYS A 119 16.84 -2.59 12.15
N THR A 120 16.84 -1.37 11.64
CA THR A 120 17.99 -0.46 11.68
C THR A 120 17.94 0.53 12.84
N ARG A 121 16.83 0.55 13.59
CA ARG A 121 16.62 1.46 14.73
C ARG A 121 17.70 1.30 15.82
N ASN A 122 18.09 0.06 16.13
CA ASN A 122 19.00 -0.22 17.23
C ASN A 122 20.47 -0.47 16.78
N THR A 123 20.72 -0.61 15.46
CA THR A 123 22.04 -0.94 14.92
C THR A 123 22.85 0.26 14.44
N ARG A 124 22.21 1.39 14.18
CA ARG A 124 22.89 2.59 13.70
C ARG A 124 23.16 3.57 14.84
N LYS A 125 24.40 4.06 14.92
CA LYS A 125 24.81 5.14 15.86
C LYS A 125 24.00 6.44 15.65
N ARG A 126 23.50 6.69 14.45
CA ARG A 126 22.58 7.79 14.11
C ARG A 126 21.32 7.23 13.47
N GLN A 127 20.18 7.48 14.09
CA GLN A 127 18.87 7.18 13.49
C GLN A 127 18.64 8.13 12.30
N ARG A 128 18.37 7.54 11.14
CA ARG A 128 17.99 8.29 9.94
C ARG A 128 16.61 7.85 9.49
N ASN A 129 15.72 8.81 9.35
CA ASN A 129 14.43 8.59 8.70
C ASN A 129 14.65 8.38 7.20
N ARG A 130 14.01 7.37 6.64
CA ARG A 130 13.87 7.19 5.21
C ARG A 130 12.59 7.91 4.79
N TYR A 131 12.68 8.80 3.82
CA TYR A 131 11.51 9.44 3.24
C TYR A 131 10.98 8.59 2.09
N ILE A 132 9.69 8.32 2.12
CA ILE A 132 8.98 7.55 1.10
C ILE A 132 8.05 8.51 0.36
N THR A 133 8.18 8.53 -0.98
CA THR A 133 7.29 9.31 -1.85
C THR A 133 6.04 8.50 -2.17
N ILE A 134 4.90 9.13 -2.11
CA ILE A 134 3.61 8.57 -2.48
C ILE A 134 3.38 8.88 -3.96
N ASN A 135 3.27 7.86 -4.78
CA ASN A 135 3.02 7.98 -6.22
C ASN A 135 1.54 7.75 -6.55
N THR A 136 1.16 8.02 -7.79
CA THR A 136 -0.22 7.89 -8.28
C THR A 136 -0.77 6.48 -8.09
N ALA A 137 0.03 5.43 -8.32
CA ALA A 137 -0.42 4.04 -8.15
C ALA A 137 -0.82 3.73 -6.70
N VAL A 138 -0.12 4.29 -5.72
CA VAL A 138 -0.47 4.16 -4.30
C VAL A 138 -1.75 4.94 -4.00
N VAL A 139 -1.89 6.16 -4.53
CA VAL A 139 -3.11 6.97 -4.38
C VAL A 139 -4.32 6.21 -4.90
N GLU A 140 -4.24 5.67 -6.12
CA GLU A 140 -5.31 4.90 -6.75
C GLU A 140 -5.67 3.64 -5.95
N ALA A 141 -4.68 2.86 -5.51
CA ALA A 141 -4.92 1.65 -4.74
C ALA A 141 -5.56 1.94 -3.37
N VAL A 142 -5.14 3.00 -2.70
CA VAL A 142 -5.72 3.44 -1.42
C VAL A 142 -7.14 3.97 -1.64
N THR A 143 -7.37 4.78 -2.67
CA THR A 143 -8.70 5.30 -3.01
C THR A 143 -9.66 4.16 -3.30
N LEU A 144 -9.27 3.21 -4.15
CA LEU A 144 -10.09 2.03 -4.48
C LEU A 144 -10.46 1.23 -3.22
N TYR A 145 -9.54 1.06 -2.29
CA TYR A 145 -9.82 0.40 -1.02
C TYR A 145 -10.84 1.19 -0.20
N LEU A 146 -10.67 2.51 -0.09
CA LEU A 146 -11.56 3.37 0.70
C LEU A 146 -12.98 3.44 0.15
N GLU A 147 -13.14 3.37 -1.18
CA GLU A 147 -14.45 3.37 -1.85
C GLU A 147 -15.23 2.06 -1.63
N ASN A 148 -14.51 0.95 -1.35
CA ASN A 148 -15.11 -0.38 -1.22
C ASN A 148 -15.13 -0.91 0.23
N THR A 149 -14.87 -0.05 1.21
CA THR A 149 -14.96 -0.34 2.65
C THR A 149 -16.11 0.42 3.27
#